data_a9c697026babd59af1f61dd6a94b8d2b
#
_entry.id   a9c697026babd59af1f61dd6a94b8d2b
#
_cell.length_a   1.000
_cell.length_b   1.000
_cell.length_c   1.000
_cell.angle_alpha   90.00
_cell.angle_beta   90.00
_cell.angle_gamma   90.00
#
_symmetry.space_group_name_H-M   'P 1'
#
loop_
_entity.id
_entity.type
_entity.pdbx_description
1 polymer ?
#
loop_
_entity_poly.entity_id
_entity_poly.type
_entity_poly.pdbx_seq_one_letter_code
_entity_poly.pdbx_strand_id
1 'polypeptide(L)'
;PGYDLALQARSGIMSITGEAEGEPVKVGVAWIDIITGLYAGNAILAALLDRERTGTIRHIDVSLWDCAVASLANQAQNVLASGIDPSRMGSAHPNLVPYRAFEAKDGWFVVAVGSDAQWSKFCAVSSISNVEEWRTNEGRIENRNEIESLIQTWVEQHTRAELEHLLQGIPCAPINTVSEALADAQSIARGALLEENGVTTLASPLRFMQPQ
;
A
#
# COMPACT_ATOMS: atom_id res chain seq x y z
N PRO A 1 6.09 2.80 -28.30
CA PRO A 1 6.74 3.74 -27.39
C PRO A 1 5.80 4.04 -26.22
N GLY A 2 6.30 3.99 -25.00
CA GLY A 2 5.53 4.26 -23.79
C GLY A 2 6.42 4.81 -22.70
N TYR A 3 5.89 5.77 -21.96
CA TYR A 3 6.43 6.22 -20.70
C TYR A 3 5.54 5.72 -19.58
N ASP A 4 6.06 5.65 -18.37
CA ASP A 4 5.35 5.22 -17.14
C ASP A 4 3.94 5.80 -17.03
N LEU A 5 3.77 7.12 -17.18
CA LEU A 5 2.46 7.77 -17.08
C LEU A 5 1.46 7.23 -18.14
N ALA A 6 1.91 7.00 -19.38
CA ALA A 6 1.05 6.48 -20.43
C ALA A 6 0.63 5.02 -20.13
N LEU A 7 1.54 4.24 -19.52
CA LEU A 7 1.25 2.86 -19.11
C LEU A 7 0.31 2.84 -17.90
N GLN A 8 0.49 3.71 -16.91
CA GLN A 8 -0.45 3.82 -15.78
C GLN A 8 -1.87 4.16 -16.27
N ALA A 9 -1.99 5.07 -17.24
CA ALA A 9 -3.29 5.42 -17.81
C ALA A 9 -3.93 4.24 -18.57
N ARG A 10 -3.16 3.57 -19.44
CA ARG A 10 -3.68 2.53 -20.34
C ARG A 10 -3.92 1.19 -19.64
N SER A 11 -3.17 0.86 -18.60
CA SER A 11 -3.28 -0.41 -17.86
C SER A 11 -4.46 -0.45 -16.88
N GLY A 12 -5.13 0.67 -16.61
CA GLY A 12 -6.20 0.75 -15.63
C GLY A 12 -5.78 1.24 -14.24
N ILE A 13 -4.47 1.42 -13.96
CA ILE A 13 -3.99 1.91 -12.64
C ILE A 13 -4.66 3.25 -12.29
N MET A 14 -4.73 4.19 -13.24
CA MET A 14 -5.34 5.50 -12.97
C MET A 14 -6.86 5.44 -12.80
N SER A 15 -7.54 4.41 -13.30
CA SER A 15 -8.98 4.26 -13.12
C SER A 15 -9.36 3.89 -11.68
N ILE A 16 -8.42 3.32 -10.92
CA ILE A 16 -8.61 2.87 -9.54
C ILE A 16 -7.85 3.74 -8.52
N THR A 17 -7.10 4.76 -8.98
CA THR A 17 -6.26 5.62 -8.13
C THR A 17 -6.82 7.03 -8.08
N GLY A 18 -7.03 7.54 -6.87
CA GLY A 18 -7.58 8.88 -6.60
C GLY A 18 -8.87 8.85 -5.80
N GLU A 19 -9.36 10.03 -5.45
CA GLU A 19 -10.65 10.21 -4.75
C GLU A 19 -11.82 9.76 -5.63
N ALA A 20 -12.89 9.26 -4.98
CA ALA A 20 -14.05 8.69 -5.67
C ALA A 20 -14.64 9.64 -6.73
N GLU A 21 -14.87 10.89 -6.35
CA GLU A 21 -15.43 11.95 -7.23
C GLU A 21 -14.34 12.84 -7.84
N GLY A 22 -13.04 12.48 -7.64
CA GLY A 22 -11.91 13.24 -8.15
C GLY A 22 -11.50 12.84 -9.57
N GLU A 23 -10.46 13.50 -10.09
CA GLU A 23 -9.83 13.10 -11.35
C GLU A 23 -9.02 11.82 -11.20
N PRO A 24 -8.87 11.01 -12.26
CA PRO A 24 -7.91 9.90 -12.29
C PRO A 24 -6.48 10.45 -12.08
N VAL A 25 -5.77 9.91 -11.09
CA VAL A 25 -4.40 10.35 -10.77
C VAL A 25 -3.40 9.22 -10.92
N LYS A 26 -2.15 9.58 -11.24
CA LYS A 26 -1.04 8.62 -11.27
C LYS A 26 -0.53 8.34 -9.85
N VAL A 27 0.14 7.22 -9.67
CA VAL A 27 0.99 6.99 -8.49
C VAL A 27 2.10 8.05 -8.44
N GLY A 28 2.44 8.54 -7.26
CA GLY A 28 3.36 9.67 -7.06
C GLY A 28 4.77 9.51 -7.62
N VAL A 29 5.18 8.27 -7.93
CA VAL A 29 6.47 7.91 -8.54
C VAL A 29 6.25 7.20 -9.87
N ALA A 30 7.34 6.93 -10.64
CA ALA A 30 7.31 6.13 -11.86
C ALA A 30 7.14 4.63 -11.50
N TRP A 31 5.94 4.27 -11.05
CA TRP A 31 5.62 2.97 -10.47
C TRP A 31 5.87 1.80 -11.41
N ILE A 32 5.43 1.94 -12.67
CA ILE A 32 5.57 0.88 -13.67
C ILE A 32 7.04 0.64 -14.02
N ASP A 33 7.83 1.72 -14.14
CA ASP A 33 9.28 1.61 -14.40
C ASP A 33 9.98 0.88 -13.24
N ILE A 34 9.65 1.23 -11.98
CA ILE A 34 10.25 0.60 -10.79
C ILE A 34 9.94 -0.90 -10.75
N ILE A 35 8.68 -1.30 -10.88
CA ILE A 35 8.30 -2.71 -10.82
C ILE A 35 8.85 -3.51 -12.01
N THR A 36 8.90 -2.91 -13.20
CA THR A 36 9.50 -3.55 -14.37
C THR A 36 10.97 -3.81 -14.16
N GLY A 37 11.70 -2.85 -13.56
CA GLY A 37 13.10 -3.04 -13.17
C GLY A 37 13.28 -4.21 -12.18
N LEU A 38 12.40 -4.35 -11.20
CA LEU A 38 12.41 -5.47 -10.25
C LEU A 38 12.12 -6.82 -10.94
N TYR A 39 11.13 -6.89 -11.84
CA TYR A 39 10.86 -8.09 -12.63
C TYR A 39 12.04 -8.46 -13.54
N ALA A 40 12.65 -7.47 -14.20
CA ALA A 40 13.82 -7.69 -15.04
C ALA A 40 15.01 -8.23 -14.25
N GLY A 41 15.29 -7.66 -13.06
CA GLY A 41 16.33 -8.16 -12.16
C GLY A 41 16.11 -9.62 -11.75
N ASN A 42 14.89 -9.98 -11.35
CA ASN A 42 14.53 -11.36 -11.00
C ASN A 42 14.68 -12.31 -12.21
N ALA A 43 14.23 -11.90 -13.39
CA ALA A 43 14.34 -12.71 -14.61
C ALA A 43 15.80 -12.96 -15.02
N ILE A 44 16.67 -11.93 -14.90
CA ILE A 44 18.11 -12.04 -15.16
C ILE A 44 18.75 -13.04 -14.19
N LEU A 45 18.49 -12.93 -12.89
CA LEU A 45 19.04 -13.85 -11.90
C LEU A 45 18.58 -15.31 -12.15
N ALA A 46 17.31 -15.51 -12.48
CA ALA A 46 16.76 -16.83 -12.82
C ALA A 46 17.45 -17.41 -14.07
N ALA A 47 17.63 -16.60 -15.13
CA ALA A 47 18.30 -17.04 -16.35
C ALA A 47 19.79 -17.35 -16.14
N LEU A 48 20.47 -16.59 -15.30
CA LEU A 48 21.88 -16.88 -14.95
C LEU A 48 22.00 -18.20 -14.19
N LEU A 49 21.11 -18.45 -13.23
CA LEU A 49 21.07 -19.71 -12.49
C LEU A 49 20.73 -20.92 -13.40
N ASP A 50 19.78 -20.76 -14.32
CA ASP A 50 19.46 -21.80 -15.31
C ASP A 50 20.67 -22.08 -16.22
N ARG A 51 21.36 -21.03 -16.69
CA ARG A 51 22.58 -21.18 -17.49
C ARG A 51 23.70 -21.93 -16.75
N GLU A 52 23.90 -21.65 -15.46
CA GLU A 52 24.91 -22.41 -14.66
C GLU A 52 24.54 -23.89 -14.54
N ARG A 53 23.25 -24.21 -14.40
CA ARG A 53 22.79 -25.60 -14.20
C ARG A 53 22.69 -26.39 -15.50
N THR A 54 22.28 -25.75 -16.59
CA THR A 54 21.90 -26.44 -17.83
C THR A 54 22.77 -26.09 -19.03
N GLY A 55 23.59 -25.02 -18.94
CA GLY A 55 24.31 -24.43 -20.07
C GLY A 55 23.39 -23.65 -21.03
N THR A 56 22.09 -23.55 -20.76
CA THR A 56 21.13 -22.93 -21.67
C THR A 56 21.18 -21.40 -21.57
N ILE A 57 21.30 -20.74 -22.71
CA ILE A 57 21.18 -19.29 -22.81
C ILE A 57 19.72 -18.92 -23.10
N ARG A 58 19.15 -18.02 -22.30
CA ARG A 58 17.78 -17.53 -22.45
C ARG A 58 17.78 -16.10 -22.98
N HIS A 59 16.91 -15.84 -23.95
CA HIS A 59 16.44 -14.49 -24.26
C HIS A 59 15.35 -14.13 -23.26
N ILE A 60 15.44 -12.93 -22.63
CA ILE A 60 14.48 -12.45 -21.63
C ILE A 60 13.71 -11.29 -22.26
N ASP A 61 12.40 -11.43 -22.33
CA ASP A 61 11.47 -10.36 -22.68
C ASP A 61 10.71 -9.92 -21.43
N VAL A 62 10.81 -8.64 -21.07
CA VAL A 62 10.09 -8.02 -19.95
C VAL A 62 9.48 -6.72 -20.44
N SER A 63 8.16 -6.68 -20.50
CA SER A 63 7.44 -5.51 -20.99
C SER A 63 6.86 -4.67 -19.84
N LEU A 64 6.89 -3.35 -20.01
CA LEU A 64 6.18 -2.42 -19.11
C LEU A 64 4.69 -2.74 -19.03
N TRP A 65 4.09 -3.19 -20.12
CA TRP A 65 2.68 -3.53 -20.17
C TRP A 65 2.32 -4.71 -19.28
N ASP A 66 3.05 -5.81 -19.39
CA ASP A 66 2.78 -7.01 -18.59
C ASP A 66 2.97 -6.73 -17.09
N CYS A 67 4.01 -5.95 -16.74
CA CYS A 67 4.24 -5.52 -15.36
C CYS A 67 3.13 -4.60 -14.84
N ALA A 68 2.65 -3.68 -15.68
CA ALA A 68 1.53 -2.80 -15.34
C ALA A 68 0.24 -3.58 -15.07
N VAL A 69 -0.12 -4.53 -15.94
CA VAL A 69 -1.31 -5.37 -15.74
C VAL A 69 -1.16 -6.26 -14.52
N ALA A 70 0.02 -6.85 -14.29
CA ALA A 70 0.29 -7.66 -13.10
C ALA A 70 0.16 -6.86 -11.80
N SER A 71 0.49 -5.56 -11.83
CA SER A 71 0.38 -4.69 -10.66
C SER A 71 -1.04 -4.33 -10.23
N LEU A 72 -2.06 -4.63 -11.04
CA LEU A 72 -3.48 -4.49 -10.66
C LEU A 72 -3.89 -5.45 -9.54
N ALA A 73 -3.16 -6.54 -9.36
CA ALA A 73 -3.29 -7.49 -8.24
C ALA A 73 -4.75 -7.94 -7.97
N ASN A 74 -5.25 -7.68 -6.75
CA ASN A 74 -6.61 -8.04 -6.34
C ASN A 74 -7.72 -7.32 -7.14
N GLN A 75 -7.46 -6.14 -7.66
CA GLN A 75 -8.46 -5.41 -8.47
C GLN A 75 -8.71 -6.11 -9.80
N ALA A 76 -7.66 -6.61 -10.47
CA ALA A 76 -7.84 -7.45 -11.65
C ALA A 76 -8.63 -8.73 -11.32
N GLN A 77 -8.33 -9.38 -10.20
CA GLN A 77 -9.06 -10.57 -9.77
C GLN A 77 -10.54 -10.28 -9.45
N ASN A 78 -10.84 -9.12 -8.84
CA ASN A 78 -12.21 -8.69 -8.60
C ASN A 78 -13.00 -8.56 -9.92
N VAL A 79 -12.41 -7.92 -10.94
CA VAL A 79 -13.02 -7.80 -12.28
C VAL A 79 -13.24 -9.18 -12.92
N LEU A 80 -12.23 -10.04 -12.90
CA LEU A 80 -12.31 -11.38 -13.49
C LEU A 80 -13.38 -12.25 -12.82
N ALA A 81 -13.61 -12.07 -11.51
CA ALA A 81 -14.60 -12.84 -10.77
C ALA A 81 -16.04 -12.28 -10.89
N SER A 82 -16.18 -10.97 -10.91
CA SER A 82 -17.51 -10.31 -10.85
C SER A 82 -17.99 -9.74 -12.20
N GLY A 83 -17.07 -9.47 -13.14
CA GLY A 83 -17.35 -8.72 -14.37
C GLY A 83 -17.62 -7.23 -14.13
N ILE A 84 -17.38 -6.71 -12.93
CA ILE A 84 -17.66 -5.32 -12.55
C ILE A 84 -16.34 -4.57 -12.40
N ASP A 85 -16.22 -3.45 -13.14
CA ASP A 85 -15.06 -2.56 -13.01
C ASP A 85 -15.04 -1.86 -11.64
N PRO A 86 -13.89 -1.82 -10.96
CA PRO A 86 -13.74 -1.10 -9.71
C PRO A 86 -13.76 0.42 -9.93
N SER A 87 -14.31 1.13 -8.96
CA SER A 87 -14.23 2.59 -8.90
C SER A 87 -13.05 3.05 -8.02
N ARG A 88 -12.71 4.33 -8.15
CA ARG A 88 -11.79 4.98 -7.20
C ARG A 88 -12.43 5.07 -5.83
N MET A 89 -11.64 4.85 -4.79
CA MET A 89 -12.10 4.85 -3.39
C MET A 89 -11.19 5.68 -2.47
N GLY A 90 -10.41 6.60 -3.05
CA GLY A 90 -9.40 7.32 -2.28
C GLY A 90 -8.37 6.36 -1.68
N SER A 91 -8.21 6.42 -0.38
CA SER A 91 -7.34 5.53 0.38
C SER A 91 -8.04 4.25 0.88
N ALA A 92 -9.35 4.07 0.62
CA ALA A 92 -10.11 2.95 1.15
C ALA A 92 -9.80 1.63 0.42
N HIS A 93 -9.72 0.54 1.20
CA HIS A 93 -9.57 -0.80 0.65
C HIS A 93 -10.93 -1.35 0.18
N PRO A 94 -11.02 -1.95 -1.02
CA PRO A 94 -12.30 -2.43 -1.56
C PRO A 94 -12.93 -3.56 -0.72
N ASN A 95 -12.12 -4.41 -0.13
CA ASN A 95 -12.55 -5.66 0.49
C ASN A 95 -12.38 -5.71 2.02
N LEU A 96 -11.90 -4.64 2.67
CA LEU A 96 -11.68 -4.57 4.12
C LEU A 96 -12.25 -3.28 4.71
N VAL A 97 -12.85 -3.37 5.90
CA VAL A 97 -13.42 -2.22 6.65
C VAL A 97 -13.17 -2.39 8.15
N PRO A 98 -12.71 -1.32 8.85
CA PRO A 98 -12.12 -0.10 8.29
C PRO A 98 -10.69 -0.35 7.77
N TYR A 99 -10.38 0.20 6.62
CA TYR A 99 -9.04 0.14 6.05
C TYR A 99 -8.84 1.35 5.14
N ARG A 100 -8.52 2.52 5.72
CA ARG A 100 -8.33 3.79 5.00
C ARG A 100 -7.68 4.86 5.87
N ALA A 101 -7.41 6.02 5.26
CA ALA A 101 -7.02 7.24 5.96
C ALA A 101 -8.23 7.98 6.55
N PHE A 102 -8.03 8.57 7.72
CA PHE A 102 -8.94 9.45 8.45
C PHE A 102 -8.21 10.73 8.83
N GLU A 103 -8.92 11.85 8.95
CA GLU A 103 -8.35 13.13 9.33
C GLU A 103 -8.28 13.23 10.86
N ALA A 104 -7.07 13.29 11.42
CA ALA A 104 -6.81 13.53 12.83
C ALA A 104 -6.61 15.03 13.09
N LYS A 105 -6.45 15.45 14.35
CA LYS A 105 -6.25 16.87 14.73
C LYS A 105 -5.11 17.57 13.99
N ASP A 106 -4.06 16.84 13.68
CA ASP A 106 -2.78 17.36 13.19
C ASP A 106 -2.34 16.73 11.86
N GLY A 107 -3.26 16.09 11.12
CA GLY A 107 -3.01 15.53 9.81
C GLY A 107 -3.68 14.17 9.60
N TRP A 108 -3.34 13.52 8.50
CA TRP A 108 -3.95 12.25 8.10
C TRP A 108 -3.33 11.06 8.82
N PHE A 109 -4.19 10.11 9.18
CA PHE A 109 -3.82 8.88 9.88
C PHE A 109 -4.54 7.67 9.30
N VAL A 110 -3.79 6.59 9.01
CA VAL A 110 -4.34 5.35 8.47
C VAL A 110 -4.71 4.40 9.61
N VAL A 111 -5.93 3.85 9.54
CA VAL A 111 -6.35 2.71 10.34
C VAL A 111 -6.62 1.54 9.41
N ALA A 112 -5.97 0.39 9.66
CA ALA A 112 -6.02 -0.78 8.80
C ALA A 112 -6.40 -2.04 9.60
N VAL A 113 -7.70 -2.29 9.72
CA VAL A 113 -8.22 -3.48 10.38
C VAL A 113 -8.35 -4.61 9.35
N GLY A 114 -7.49 -5.60 9.46
CA GLY A 114 -7.44 -6.75 8.54
C GLY A 114 -8.13 -8.02 9.09
N SER A 115 -8.64 -8.01 10.33
CA SER A 115 -9.30 -9.17 10.93
C SER A 115 -10.36 -8.76 11.96
N ASP A 116 -11.30 -9.68 12.24
CA ASP A 116 -12.37 -9.47 13.23
C ASP A 116 -11.82 -9.32 14.66
N ALA A 117 -10.70 -9.97 14.96
CA ALA A 117 -10.01 -9.80 16.23
C ALA A 117 -9.43 -8.39 16.39
N GLN A 118 -8.88 -7.81 15.32
CA GLN A 118 -8.41 -6.42 15.32
C GLN A 118 -9.57 -5.44 15.42
N TRP A 119 -10.70 -5.72 14.77
CA TRP A 119 -11.93 -4.94 14.91
C TRP A 119 -12.40 -4.88 16.38
N SER A 120 -12.49 -6.04 17.03
CA SER A 120 -12.89 -6.10 18.45
C SER A 120 -11.95 -5.30 19.36
N LYS A 121 -10.64 -5.33 19.09
CA LYS A 121 -9.66 -4.50 19.82
C LYS A 121 -9.86 -3.01 19.52
N PHE A 122 -10.12 -2.65 18.28
CA PHE A 122 -10.38 -1.27 17.89
C PHE A 122 -11.62 -0.71 18.60
N CYS A 123 -12.71 -1.46 18.63
CA CYS A 123 -13.93 -1.08 19.37
C CYS A 123 -13.68 -0.88 20.87
N ALA A 124 -12.89 -1.76 21.48
CA ALA A 124 -12.54 -1.63 22.90
C ALA A 124 -11.76 -0.36 23.22
N VAL A 125 -10.87 0.08 22.31
CA VAL A 125 -10.07 1.30 22.48
C VAL A 125 -10.89 2.55 22.15
N SER A 126 -11.63 2.53 21.05
CA SER A 126 -12.40 3.69 20.56
C SER A 126 -13.73 3.90 21.27
N SER A 127 -14.19 2.92 22.08
CA SER A 127 -15.54 2.87 22.66
C SER A 127 -16.67 2.88 21.62
N ILE A 128 -16.37 2.57 20.36
CA ILE A 128 -17.37 2.34 19.32
C ILE A 128 -18.04 0.99 19.60
N SER A 129 -19.38 0.97 19.57
CA SER A 129 -20.15 -0.25 19.83
C SER A 129 -19.83 -1.34 18.81
N ASN A 130 -19.42 -2.52 19.28
CA ASN A 130 -19.21 -3.70 18.45
C ASN A 130 -20.55 -4.47 18.33
N VAL A 131 -21.48 -3.92 17.56
CA VAL A 131 -22.78 -4.56 17.31
C VAL A 131 -22.64 -5.86 16.52
N GLU A 132 -23.64 -6.74 16.58
CA GLU A 132 -23.58 -8.08 15.99
C GLU A 132 -23.26 -8.05 14.50
N GLU A 133 -23.90 -7.14 13.77
CA GLU A 133 -23.76 -6.97 12.32
C GLU A 133 -22.34 -6.58 11.90
N TRP A 134 -21.55 -5.96 12.78
CA TRP A 134 -20.20 -5.48 12.47
C TRP A 134 -19.09 -6.44 12.90
N ARG A 135 -19.43 -7.56 13.52
CA ARG A 135 -18.44 -8.52 14.02
C ARG A 135 -17.64 -9.20 12.91
N THR A 136 -18.23 -9.35 11.73
CA THR A 136 -17.56 -9.90 10.55
C THR A 136 -17.16 -8.82 9.58
N ASN A 137 -16.10 -9.06 8.79
CA ASN A 137 -15.70 -8.10 7.75
C ASN A 137 -16.80 -7.90 6.70
N GLU A 138 -17.58 -8.93 6.37
CA GLU A 138 -18.70 -8.85 5.45
C GLU A 138 -19.73 -7.84 5.94
N GLY A 139 -20.20 -7.97 7.19
CA GLY A 139 -21.13 -7.02 7.78
C GLY A 139 -20.57 -5.60 7.87
N ARG A 140 -19.26 -5.44 8.09
CA ARG A 140 -18.63 -4.12 8.06
C ARG A 140 -18.57 -3.52 6.66
N ILE A 141 -18.38 -4.32 5.62
CA ILE A 141 -18.43 -3.84 4.22
C ILE A 141 -19.83 -3.33 3.89
N GLU A 142 -20.88 -4.02 4.30
CA GLU A 142 -22.27 -3.61 4.08
C GLU A 142 -22.60 -2.29 4.81
N ASN A 143 -21.99 -2.06 5.96
CA ASN A 143 -22.21 -0.87 6.81
C ASN A 143 -21.04 0.13 6.76
N ARG A 144 -20.23 0.10 5.70
CA ARG A 144 -18.99 0.89 5.55
C ARG A 144 -19.14 2.35 5.92
N ASN A 145 -20.12 3.03 5.32
CA ASN A 145 -20.27 4.47 5.47
C ASN A 145 -20.56 4.87 6.92
N GLU A 146 -21.40 4.11 7.62
CA GLU A 146 -21.72 4.34 9.02
C GLU A 146 -20.50 4.13 9.92
N ILE A 147 -19.81 3.01 9.75
CA ILE A 147 -18.62 2.66 10.51
C ILE A 147 -17.51 3.69 10.31
N GLU A 148 -17.21 4.04 9.05
CA GLU A 148 -16.15 5.00 8.73
C GLU A 148 -16.48 6.42 9.25
N SER A 149 -17.77 6.81 9.27
CA SER A 149 -18.19 8.08 9.86
C SER A 149 -17.99 8.12 11.38
N LEU A 150 -18.33 7.03 12.09
CA LEU A 150 -18.09 6.93 13.53
C LEU A 150 -16.59 6.96 13.86
N ILE A 151 -15.79 6.27 13.06
CA ILE A 151 -14.32 6.27 13.22
C ILE A 151 -13.76 7.66 12.95
N GLN A 152 -14.21 8.36 11.90
CA GLN A 152 -13.77 9.73 11.62
C GLN A 152 -14.04 10.64 12.82
N THR A 153 -15.27 10.58 13.37
CA THR A 153 -15.65 11.37 14.56
C THR A 153 -14.79 11.07 15.77
N TRP A 154 -14.33 9.85 15.93
CA TRP A 154 -13.42 9.48 17.01
C TRP A 154 -11.98 9.92 16.72
N VAL A 155 -11.48 9.69 15.49
CA VAL A 155 -10.09 10.01 15.09
C VAL A 155 -9.81 11.51 15.16
N GLU A 156 -10.75 12.37 14.74
CA GLU A 156 -10.60 13.83 14.76
C GLU A 156 -10.45 14.43 16.17
N GLN A 157 -10.75 13.65 17.24
CA GLN A 157 -10.54 14.05 18.62
C GLN A 157 -9.10 13.83 19.11
N HIS A 158 -8.22 13.21 18.29
CA HIS A 158 -6.88 12.81 18.68
C HIS A 158 -5.81 13.33 17.72
N THR A 159 -4.61 13.52 18.22
CA THR A 159 -3.42 13.74 17.38
C THR A 159 -2.89 12.42 16.83
N ARG A 160 -2.10 12.47 15.76
CA ARG A 160 -1.45 11.28 15.17
C ARG A 160 -0.63 10.50 16.21
N ALA A 161 0.10 11.19 17.07
CA ALA A 161 0.90 10.56 18.13
C ALA A 161 0.03 9.87 19.21
N GLU A 162 -1.09 10.48 19.59
CA GLU A 162 -2.06 9.84 20.50
C GLU A 162 -2.66 8.59 19.89
N LEU A 163 -3.02 8.62 18.60
CA LEU A 163 -3.57 7.48 17.87
C LEU A 163 -2.57 6.31 17.77
N GLU A 164 -1.30 6.57 17.48
CA GLU A 164 -0.26 5.53 17.49
C GLU A 164 -0.14 4.85 18.86
N HIS A 165 -0.24 5.63 19.93
CA HIS A 165 -0.19 5.07 21.29
C HIS A 165 -1.45 4.26 21.64
N LEU A 166 -2.64 4.79 21.32
CA LEU A 166 -3.92 4.14 21.62
C LEU A 166 -4.14 2.85 20.83
N LEU A 167 -3.72 2.82 19.55
CA LEU A 167 -3.96 1.72 18.64
C LEU A 167 -2.82 0.69 18.60
N GLN A 168 -1.97 0.61 19.63
CA GLN A 168 -0.91 -0.39 19.69
C GLN A 168 -1.43 -1.81 19.47
N GLY A 169 -0.84 -2.52 18.50
CA GLY A 169 -1.25 -3.87 18.08
C GLY A 169 -2.40 -3.93 17.09
N ILE A 170 -2.83 -2.76 16.56
CA ILE A 170 -3.67 -2.63 15.38
C ILE A 170 -2.81 -1.93 14.32
N PRO A 171 -2.74 -2.44 13.06
CA PRO A 171 -1.99 -1.78 12.01
C PRO A 171 -2.54 -0.37 11.75
N CYS A 172 -1.71 0.61 12.01
CA CYS A 172 -2.05 2.02 11.82
C CYS A 172 -0.76 2.83 11.63
N ALA A 173 -0.85 4.00 11.03
CA ALA A 173 0.28 4.89 10.85
C ALA A 173 -0.15 6.33 10.49
N PRO A 174 0.63 7.35 10.84
CA PRO A 174 0.45 8.68 10.28
C PRO A 174 0.78 8.66 8.78
N ILE A 175 0.10 9.51 7.99
CA ILE A 175 0.55 9.79 6.63
C ILE A 175 1.67 10.82 6.72
N ASN A 176 2.89 10.34 6.62
CA ASN A 176 4.09 11.16 6.70
C ASN A 176 4.37 11.86 5.36
N THR A 177 4.94 13.05 5.44
CA THR A 177 5.66 13.63 4.31
C THR A 177 6.92 12.82 4.01
N VAL A 178 7.52 13.02 2.84
CA VAL A 178 8.78 12.34 2.48
C VAL A 178 9.87 12.67 3.50
N SER A 179 9.95 13.92 3.96
CA SER A 179 10.94 14.35 4.96
C SER A 179 10.72 13.66 6.31
N GLU A 180 9.48 13.56 6.78
CA GLU A 180 9.14 12.84 8.01
C GLU A 180 9.49 11.35 7.89
N ALA A 181 9.17 10.72 6.76
CA ALA A 181 9.50 9.31 6.52
C ALA A 181 11.01 9.04 6.51
N LEU A 182 11.82 9.96 5.96
CA LEU A 182 13.29 9.84 5.98
C LEU A 182 13.89 10.05 7.38
N ALA A 183 13.22 10.84 8.23
CA ALA A 183 13.62 11.09 9.62
C ALA A 183 13.01 10.09 10.62
N ASP A 184 12.15 9.18 10.17
CA ASP A 184 11.48 8.18 11.03
C ASP A 184 12.50 7.27 11.72
N ALA A 185 12.18 6.89 12.96
CA ALA A 185 13.02 5.99 13.76
C ALA A 185 13.33 4.66 13.05
N GLN A 186 12.38 4.13 12.28
CA GLN A 186 12.58 2.93 11.48
C GLN A 186 13.54 3.17 10.33
N SER A 187 13.46 4.31 9.65
CA SER A 187 14.40 4.69 8.59
C SER A 187 15.82 4.81 9.12
N ILE A 188 15.99 5.43 10.31
CA ILE A 188 17.27 5.55 10.99
C ILE A 188 17.80 4.17 11.40
N ALA A 189 16.99 3.37 12.09
CA ALA A 189 17.37 2.03 12.55
C ALA A 189 17.73 1.09 11.39
N ARG A 190 17.08 1.26 10.24
CA ARG A 190 17.37 0.52 9.02
C ARG A 190 18.53 1.10 8.22
N GLY A 191 19.07 2.27 8.58
CA GLY A 191 20.10 2.97 7.80
C GLY A 191 19.60 3.18 6.37
N ALA A 192 18.42 3.78 6.22
CA ALA A 192 17.79 4.01 4.92
C ALA A 192 18.52 5.08 4.10
N LEU A 193 19.35 5.90 4.77
CA LEU A 193 20.17 6.93 4.15
C LEU A 193 21.65 6.52 4.17
N LEU A 194 22.34 6.85 3.09
CA LEU A 194 23.78 6.68 2.91
C LEU A 194 24.38 8.05 2.60
N GLU A 195 25.43 8.40 3.31
CA GLU A 195 26.23 9.58 3.01
C GLU A 195 27.55 9.16 2.34
N GLU A 196 27.78 9.62 1.13
CA GLU A 196 28.98 9.32 0.36
C GLU A 196 29.47 10.57 -0.36
N ASN A 197 30.73 10.93 -0.14
CA ASN A 197 31.39 12.12 -0.73
C ASN A 197 30.62 13.44 -0.48
N GLY A 198 29.97 13.59 0.68
CA GLY A 198 29.17 14.77 1.04
C GLY A 198 27.79 14.83 0.36
N VAL A 199 27.35 13.74 -0.27
CA VAL A 199 26.01 13.60 -0.85
C VAL A 199 25.25 12.56 -0.08
N THR A 200 24.07 12.93 0.41
CA THR A 200 23.14 11.98 1.05
C THR A 200 22.22 11.37 0.00
N THR A 201 22.15 10.06 -0.02
CA THR A 201 21.29 9.29 -0.96
C THR A 201 20.53 8.19 -0.22
N LEU A 202 19.60 7.52 -0.92
CA LEU A 202 18.94 6.33 -0.40
C LEU A 202 19.88 5.13 -0.46
N ALA A 203 19.98 4.40 0.66
CA ALA A 203 20.68 3.13 0.70
C ALA A 203 19.91 2.05 -0.08
N SER A 204 20.63 1.02 -0.53
CA SER A 204 19.99 -0.16 -1.12
C SER A 204 19.04 -0.82 -0.12
N PRO A 205 17.80 -1.20 -0.53
CA PRO A 205 16.91 -1.97 0.33
C PRO A 205 17.39 -3.43 0.52
N LEU A 206 18.29 -3.92 -0.34
CA LEU A 206 18.85 -5.27 -0.27
C LEU A 206 20.01 -5.29 0.72
N ARG A 207 19.90 -6.18 1.71
CA ARG A 207 20.91 -6.34 2.77
C ARG A 207 21.30 -7.80 2.88
N PHE A 208 22.57 -8.06 2.64
CA PHE A 208 23.16 -9.38 2.83
C PHE A 208 23.75 -9.45 4.25
N MET A 209 23.09 -10.23 5.11
CA MET A 209 23.59 -10.49 6.46
C MET A 209 24.55 -11.68 6.41
N GLN A 210 25.66 -11.61 7.17
CA GLN A 210 26.49 -12.79 7.37
C GLN A 210 25.74 -13.80 8.23
N PRO A 211 25.86 -15.11 7.96
CA PRO A 211 25.30 -16.13 8.87
C PRO A 211 25.93 -15.95 10.26
N GLN A 212 25.10 -16.00 11.30
CA GLN A 212 25.55 -16.03 12.70
C GLN A 212 26.15 -17.38 13.04
#